data_78ff6006584569475506e389b4545eb4
#
_entry.id   78ff6006584569475506e389b4545eb4
#
_cell.length_a   1.000
_cell.length_b   1.000
_cell.length_c   1.000
_cell.angle_alpha   90.00
_cell.angle_beta   90.00
_cell.angle_gamma   90.00
#
_symmetry.space_group_name_H-M   'P 1'
#
loop_
_entity.id
_entity.type
_entity.pdbx_description
1 polymer ?
#
loop_
_entity_poly.entity_id
_entity_poly.type
_entity_poly.pdbx_seq_one_letter_code
_entity_poly.pdbx_strand_id
1 'polypeptide(L)'
;MKKISVTCVFICSCLFLTAQSYKKLHFNAVLVDTHNDIPSTAIEKGLSFDMDLGSKTNSDLRRMKAGGVDVQFFSIWCDGNQPNPFAWANREMDTVLAWTKRNPEDMTQAFTPKGIHAAVKEKKLAVLFGVEGGHMIENDLDKLAALYKRGARYMTLTWNNSTDWATSALDEATKADSLKHKGLTEFGKNVVRKMNELGMMVDLSHAGEQTFWDAIHVSTKPVLVSHSCVYAICPHRRNLKDDQIKAVGKNGGVIQINFFSGFIDSTFFKNSEAFIGRHKTESDSLLKLNPEPYFMEVYLFEKYPEEVKAFRPPLSAVIDHIDYIVKMIGADHVGIGSDFDGVNSLPLQLDDVTAYPLITKALLQRGYSKKDIRKILGENILRVFKANSK
;
A
#
# COMPACT_ATOMS: atom_id res chain seq x y z
N MET A 1 -55.15 11.58 -3.81
CA MET A 1 -54.13 10.70 -3.26
C MET A 1 -53.47 9.85 -4.35
N LYS A 2 -52.90 10.43 -5.43
CA LYS A 2 -52.25 9.63 -6.50
C LYS A 2 -50.89 10.21 -6.99
N LYS A 3 -50.28 11.17 -6.26
CA LYS A 3 -48.99 11.78 -6.72
C LYS A 3 -47.73 11.34 -5.91
N ILE A 4 -47.86 10.56 -4.84
CA ILE A 4 -46.71 10.16 -3.99
C ILE A 4 -46.02 8.88 -4.49
N SER A 5 -46.73 8.01 -5.25
CA SER A 5 -46.16 6.74 -5.73
C SER A 5 -45.13 6.84 -6.84
N VAL A 6 -45.18 7.89 -7.69
CA VAL A 6 -44.29 8.00 -8.87
C VAL A 6 -42.91 8.48 -8.50
N THR A 7 -42.77 9.35 -7.51
CA THR A 7 -41.50 9.90 -7.09
C THR A 7 -40.60 8.87 -6.39
N CYS A 8 -41.17 8.01 -5.55
CA CYS A 8 -40.41 6.93 -4.88
C CYS A 8 -39.89 5.86 -5.85
N VAL A 9 -40.70 5.51 -6.89
CA VAL A 9 -40.27 4.50 -7.89
C VAL A 9 -39.13 5.03 -8.76
N PHE A 10 -39.13 6.32 -9.09
CA PHE A 10 -38.06 6.94 -9.90
C PHE A 10 -36.74 7.07 -9.12
N ILE A 11 -36.79 7.42 -7.82
CA ILE A 11 -35.60 7.50 -6.96
C ILE A 11 -35.02 6.09 -6.73
N CYS A 12 -35.86 5.08 -6.48
CA CYS A 12 -35.42 3.70 -6.34
C CYS A 12 -34.78 3.15 -7.62
N SER A 13 -35.36 3.43 -8.79
CA SER A 13 -34.81 3.00 -10.09
C SER A 13 -33.46 3.66 -10.40
N CYS A 14 -33.27 4.93 -10.07
CA CYS A 14 -32.01 5.64 -10.25
C CYS A 14 -30.92 5.09 -9.33
N LEU A 15 -31.24 4.74 -8.07
CA LEU A 15 -30.32 4.16 -7.11
C LEU A 15 -29.87 2.74 -7.54
N PHE A 16 -30.78 1.92 -8.08
CA PHE A 16 -30.45 0.60 -8.61
C PHE A 16 -29.56 0.67 -9.87
N LEU A 17 -29.84 1.60 -10.76
CA LEU A 17 -29.03 1.81 -11.98
C LEU A 17 -27.61 2.30 -11.64
N THR A 18 -27.43 3.17 -10.66
CA THR A 18 -26.12 3.64 -10.21
C THR A 18 -25.36 2.55 -9.47
N ALA A 19 -26.03 1.77 -8.62
CA ALA A 19 -25.42 0.64 -7.89
C ALA A 19 -24.90 -0.45 -8.84
N GLN A 20 -25.66 -0.78 -9.88
CA GLN A 20 -25.27 -1.75 -10.90
C GLN A 20 -24.14 -1.21 -11.80
N SER A 21 -24.08 0.10 -12.01
CA SER A 21 -23.08 0.78 -12.87
C SER A 21 -21.67 0.75 -12.24
N TYR A 22 -21.49 1.07 -10.95
CA TYR A 22 -20.15 1.11 -10.36
C TYR A 22 -19.55 -0.29 -10.16
N LYS A 23 -20.36 -1.29 -9.77
CA LYS A 23 -19.90 -2.68 -9.66
C LYS A 23 -19.46 -3.22 -11.03
N LYS A 24 -20.25 -3.00 -12.10
CA LYS A 24 -19.86 -3.38 -13.45
C LYS A 24 -18.56 -2.70 -13.89
N LEU A 25 -18.35 -1.43 -13.56
CA LEU A 25 -17.09 -0.75 -13.87
C LEU A 25 -15.94 -1.36 -13.08
N HIS A 26 -16.11 -1.57 -11.79
CA HIS A 26 -15.10 -2.11 -10.89
C HIS A 26 -14.61 -3.49 -11.35
N PHE A 27 -15.52 -4.46 -11.48
CA PHE A 27 -15.18 -5.84 -11.86
C PHE A 27 -14.81 -6.03 -13.36
N ASN A 28 -14.87 -4.98 -14.18
CA ASN A 28 -14.36 -4.95 -15.55
C ASN A 28 -13.07 -4.09 -15.69
N ALA A 29 -12.62 -3.45 -14.65
CA ALA A 29 -11.31 -2.82 -14.58
C ALA A 29 -10.30 -3.82 -14.03
N VAL A 30 -9.01 -3.61 -14.29
CA VAL A 30 -7.95 -4.34 -13.59
C VAL A 30 -7.64 -3.61 -12.30
N LEU A 31 -7.90 -4.26 -11.16
CA LEU A 31 -7.55 -3.72 -9.86
C LEU A 31 -6.17 -4.23 -9.43
N VAL A 32 -5.26 -3.31 -9.18
CA VAL A 32 -3.92 -3.58 -8.65
C VAL A 32 -3.78 -2.93 -7.29
N ASP A 33 -3.43 -3.71 -6.30
CA ASP A 33 -2.97 -3.22 -5.00
C ASP A 33 -1.45 -3.42 -4.90
N THR A 34 -0.73 -2.35 -4.61
CA THR A 34 0.73 -2.39 -4.62
C THR A 34 1.34 -2.74 -3.28
N HIS A 35 0.56 -2.82 -2.19
CA HIS A 35 1.11 -3.11 -0.87
C HIS A 35 0.10 -3.77 0.05
N ASN A 36 0.46 -4.95 0.56
CA ASN A 36 -0.35 -5.72 1.51
C ASN A 36 0.54 -6.66 2.31
N ASP A 37 0.46 -6.61 3.64
CA ASP A 37 1.37 -7.26 4.59
C ASP A 37 0.87 -8.60 5.11
N ILE A 38 -0.11 -9.19 4.44
CA ILE A 38 -0.60 -10.52 4.83
C ILE A 38 0.51 -11.60 4.91
N PRO A 39 1.63 -11.56 4.17
CA PRO A 39 2.68 -12.56 4.33
C PRO A 39 3.32 -12.55 5.71
N SER A 40 3.74 -11.39 6.21
CA SER A 40 4.33 -11.23 7.54
C SER A 40 3.30 -11.55 8.64
N THR A 41 2.11 -10.94 8.55
CA THR A 41 0.99 -11.19 9.51
C THR A 41 0.59 -12.66 9.57
N ALA A 42 0.53 -13.36 8.44
CA ALA A 42 0.20 -14.78 8.42
C ALA A 42 1.29 -15.65 9.07
N ILE A 43 2.57 -15.34 8.82
CA ILE A 43 3.70 -16.05 9.45
C ILE A 43 3.69 -15.83 10.96
N GLU A 44 3.54 -14.59 11.42
CA GLU A 44 3.56 -14.22 12.84
C GLU A 44 2.39 -14.84 13.61
N LYS A 45 1.20 -14.84 13.01
CA LYS A 45 -0.02 -15.39 13.64
C LYS A 45 -0.24 -16.88 13.36
N GLY A 46 0.64 -17.55 12.61
CA GLY A 46 0.48 -18.97 12.23
C GLY A 46 -0.74 -19.23 11.34
N LEU A 47 -1.10 -18.26 10.48
CA LEU A 47 -2.25 -18.32 9.59
C LEU A 47 -1.85 -18.70 8.16
N SER A 48 -2.83 -19.00 7.31
CA SER A 48 -2.62 -19.25 5.89
C SER A 48 -3.64 -18.48 5.05
N PHE A 49 -3.16 -17.65 4.13
CA PHE A 49 -3.95 -16.75 3.29
C PHE A 49 -5.05 -17.45 2.48
N ASP A 50 -4.86 -18.72 2.15
CA ASP A 50 -5.81 -19.58 1.42
C ASP A 50 -6.93 -20.17 2.29
N MET A 51 -6.99 -19.79 3.58
CA MET A 51 -8.08 -20.14 4.49
C MET A 51 -9.05 -18.95 4.62
N ASP A 52 -10.26 -19.22 5.14
CA ASP A 52 -11.18 -18.14 5.56
C ASP A 52 -10.65 -17.55 6.88
N LEU A 53 -10.09 -16.37 6.82
CA LEU A 53 -9.47 -15.71 7.97
C LEU A 53 -10.43 -14.79 8.73
N GLY A 54 -11.60 -14.48 8.15
CA GLY A 54 -12.61 -13.65 8.79
C GLY A 54 -12.05 -12.31 9.29
N SER A 55 -12.30 -11.98 10.57
CA SER A 55 -11.83 -10.74 11.20
C SER A 55 -10.38 -10.80 11.72
N LYS A 56 -9.65 -11.90 11.53
CA LYS A 56 -8.27 -12.03 12.02
C LYS A 56 -7.27 -11.24 11.19
N THR A 57 -7.64 -10.95 9.94
CA THR A 57 -6.83 -10.23 8.95
C THR A 57 -7.71 -9.33 8.10
N ASN A 58 -7.12 -8.36 7.40
CA ASN A 58 -7.86 -7.55 6.43
C ASN A 58 -8.00 -8.27 5.08
N SER A 59 -7.23 -9.31 4.82
CA SER A 59 -7.24 -10.03 3.55
C SER A 59 -7.13 -11.54 3.71
N ASP A 60 -7.77 -12.25 2.80
CA ASP A 60 -7.59 -13.64 2.46
C ASP A 60 -7.97 -13.85 0.98
N LEU A 61 -7.63 -15.00 0.42
CA LEU A 61 -7.83 -15.30 -1.00
C LEU A 61 -9.29 -15.14 -1.44
N ARG A 62 -10.24 -15.60 -0.63
CA ARG A 62 -11.68 -15.51 -0.93
C ARG A 62 -12.16 -14.05 -0.93
N ARG A 63 -11.74 -13.28 0.08
CA ARG A 63 -12.12 -11.87 0.21
C ARG A 63 -11.44 -11.00 -0.87
N MET A 64 -10.19 -11.27 -1.26
CA MET A 64 -9.56 -10.59 -2.39
C MET A 64 -10.35 -10.80 -3.68
N LYS A 65 -10.78 -12.02 -3.95
CA LYS A 65 -11.65 -12.30 -5.11
C LYS A 65 -13.00 -11.58 -5.02
N ALA A 66 -13.61 -11.52 -3.84
CA ALA A 66 -14.84 -10.79 -3.60
C ALA A 66 -14.67 -9.26 -3.77
N GLY A 67 -13.52 -8.72 -3.39
CA GLY A 67 -13.14 -7.31 -3.60
C GLY A 67 -12.71 -6.97 -5.02
N GLY A 68 -12.53 -7.97 -5.89
CA GLY A 68 -12.14 -7.77 -7.29
C GLY A 68 -10.66 -7.46 -7.47
N VAL A 69 -9.79 -7.90 -6.55
CA VAL A 69 -8.33 -7.72 -6.68
C VAL A 69 -7.81 -8.69 -7.75
N ASP A 70 -7.28 -8.14 -8.83
CA ASP A 70 -6.71 -8.92 -9.94
C ASP A 70 -5.19 -9.11 -9.80
N VAL A 71 -4.53 -8.13 -9.17
CA VAL A 71 -3.07 -8.10 -9.04
C VAL A 71 -2.70 -7.63 -7.64
N GLN A 72 -1.95 -8.45 -6.91
CA GLN A 72 -1.41 -8.09 -5.62
C GLN A 72 0.11 -8.11 -5.64
N PHE A 73 0.72 -6.97 -5.29
CA PHE A 73 2.10 -6.97 -4.82
C PHE A 73 2.06 -7.27 -3.32
N PHE A 74 2.43 -8.48 -2.96
CA PHE A 74 2.59 -8.87 -1.56
C PHE A 74 3.83 -8.19 -1.00
N SER A 75 3.69 -7.49 0.12
CA SER A 75 4.81 -6.93 0.85
C SER A 75 5.68 -8.07 1.41
N ILE A 76 6.97 -7.95 1.18
CA ILE A 76 8.00 -8.81 1.75
C ILE A 76 8.73 -7.94 2.74
N TRP A 77 8.40 -8.09 4.01
CA TRP A 77 8.79 -7.18 5.08
C TRP A 77 9.33 -7.91 6.32
N CYS A 78 10.29 -7.27 6.98
CA CYS A 78 10.62 -7.56 8.37
C CYS A 78 11.08 -6.30 9.10
N ASP A 79 11.04 -6.36 10.44
CA ASP A 79 11.59 -5.28 11.27
C ASP A 79 13.07 -5.03 10.94
N GLY A 80 13.48 -3.76 11.04
CA GLY A 80 14.87 -3.35 10.76
C GLY A 80 15.94 -4.00 11.64
N ASN A 81 15.54 -4.55 12.79
CA ASN A 81 16.42 -5.30 13.71
C ASN A 81 16.36 -6.82 13.48
N GLN A 82 15.60 -7.29 12.50
CA GLN A 82 15.50 -8.72 12.17
C GLN A 82 16.87 -9.29 11.82
N PRO A 83 17.38 -10.32 12.54
CA PRO A 83 18.60 -10.99 12.13
C PRO A 83 18.38 -11.75 10.81
N ASN A 84 19.37 -11.66 9.90
CA ASN A 84 19.32 -12.29 8.56
C ASN A 84 18.08 -11.88 7.74
N PRO A 85 17.86 -10.58 7.47
CA PRO A 85 16.67 -10.10 6.78
C PRO A 85 16.50 -10.65 5.37
N PHE A 86 17.59 -10.98 4.66
CA PHE A 86 17.52 -11.66 3.37
C PHE A 86 16.93 -13.07 3.47
N ALA A 87 17.29 -13.83 4.51
CA ALA A 87 16.70 -15.15 4.74
C ALA A 87 15.20 -15.06 5.11
N TRP A 88 14.83 -14.02 5.86
CA TRP A 88 13.43 -13.73 6.17
C TRP A 88 12.63 -13.40 4.91
N ALA A 89 13.13 -12.50 4.05
CA ALA A 89 12.51 -12.19 2.76
C ALA A 89 12.26 -13.44 1.92
N ASN A 90 13.23 -14.36 1.88
CA ASN A 90 13.07 -15.63 1.16
C ASN A 90 11.99 -16.51 1.79
N ARG A 91 11.87 -16.54 3.12
CA ARG A 91 10.82 -17.30 3.85
C ARG A 91 9.42 -16.76 3.51
N GLU A 92 9.24 -15.46 3.47
CA GLU A 92 7.95 -14.86 3.11
C GLU A 92 7.57 -15.16 1.65
N MET A 93 8.53 -15.01 0.74
CA MET A 93 8.31 -15.39 -0.67
C MET A 93 7.94 -16.87 -0.80
N ASP A 94 8.63 -17.78 -0.08
CA ASP A 94 8.33 -19.21 -0.08
C ASP A 94 6.90 -19.48 0.44
N THR A 95 6.47 -18.74 1.46
CA THR A 95 5.12 -18.84 2.04
C THR A 95 4.05 -18.48 1.00
N VAL A 96 4.19 -17.32 0.33
CA VAL A 96 3.25 -16.90 -0.72
C VAL A 96 3.28 -17.86 -1.92
N LEU A 97 4.46 -18.33 -2.33
CA LEU A 97 4.59 -19.30 -3.41
C LEU A 97 3.96 -20.67 -3.04
N ALA A 98 4.01 -21.05 -1.78
CA ALA A 98 3.32 -22.26 -1.30
C ALA A 98 1.79 -22.09 -1.38
N TRP A 99 1.23 -20.92 -1.02
CA TRP A 99 -0.19 -20.62 -1.23
C TRP A 99 -0.57 -20.67 -2.71
N THR A 100 0.24 -20.04 -3.56
CA THR A 100 0.03 -20.04 -5.03
C THR A 100 0.04 -21.46 -5.60
N LYS A 101 0.97 -22.29 -5.15
CA LYS A 101 1.08 -23.70 -5.60
C LYS A 101 -0.12 -24.55 -5.16
N ARG A 102 -0.68 -24.29 -3.96
CA ARG A 102 -1.87 -25.02 -3.49
C ARG A 102 -3.16 -24.57 -4.17
N ASN A 103 -3.19 -23.36 -4.73
CA ASN A 103 -4.39 -22.75 -5.33
C ASN A 103 -4.16 -22.36 -6.79
N PRO A 104 -3.77 -23.29 -7.68
CA PRO A 104 -3.36 -22.97 -9.06
C PRO A 104 -4.52 -22.46 -9.92
N GLU A 105 -5.78 -22.73 -9.53
CA GLU A 105 -6.96 -22.24 -10.21
C GLU A 105 -7.30 -20.79 -9.86
N ASP A 106 -6.85 -20.31 -8.71
CA ASP A 106 -7.18 -18.98 -8.19
C ASP A 106 -5.98 -18.01 -8.16
N MET A 107 -4.75 -18.53 -8.20
CA MET A 107 -3.52 -17.72 -8.07
C MET A 107 -2.46 -18.13 -9.10
N THR A 108 -1.67 -17.17 -9.56
CA THR A 108 -0.49 -17.46 -10.39
C THR A 108 0.58 -16.39 -10.20
N GLN A 109 1.84 -16.80 -10.12
CA GLN A 109 2.94 -15.84 -10.06
C GLN A 109 3.14 -15.18 -11.42
N ALA A 110 3.23 -13.84 -11.43
CA ALA A 110 3.49 -13.05 -12.63
C ALA A 110 4.84 -12.33 -12.53
N PHE A 111 5.59 -12.34 -13.61
CA PHE A 111 6.92 -11.72 -13.69
C PHE A 111 6.97 -10.52 -14.66
N THR A 112 5.97 -10.39 -15.52
CA THR A 112 5.92 -9.40 -16.60
C THR A 112 4.51 -8.86 -16.77
N PRO A 113 4.34 -7.68 -17.40
CA PRO A 113 3.01 -7.17 -17.75
C PRO A 113 2.19 -8.16 -18.59
N LYS A 114 2.83 -8.93 -19.48
CA LYS A 114 2.16 -9.99 -20.27
C LYS A 114 1.67 -11.13 -19.37
N GLY A 115 2.46 -11.52 -18.36
CA GLY A 115 2.05 -12.52 -17.36
C GLY A 115 0.86 -12.06 -16.53
N ILE A 116 0.83 -10.79 -16.12
CA ILE A 116 -0.32 -10.19 -15.43
C ILE A 116 -1.58 -10.27 -16.31
N HIS A 117 -1.50 -9.83 -17.57
CA HIS A 117 -2.64 -9.90 -18.47
C HIS A 117 -3.15 -11.33 -18.68
N ALA A 118 -2.27 -12.33 -18.74
CA ALA A 118 -2.66 -13.72 -18.81
C ALA A 118 -3.43 -14.17 -17.56
N ALA A 119 -2.90 -13.86 -16.37
CA ALA A 119 -3.54 -14.17 -15.08
C ALA A 119 -4.95 -13.55 -15.00
N VAL A 120 -5.07 -12.26 -15.29
CA VAL A 120 -6.35 -11.52 -15.27
C VAL A 120 -7.36 -12.13 -16.25
N LYS A 121 -6.91 -12.49 -17.46
CA LYS A 121 -7.76 -13.17 -18.46
C LYS A 121 -8.29 -14.51 -17.94
N GLU A 122 -7.48 -15.23 -17.18
CA GLU A 122 -7.85 -16.51 -16.53
C GLU A 122 -8.61 -16.32 -15.22
N LYS A 123 -8.86 -15.06 -14.80
CA LYS A 123 -9.52 -14.69 -13.53
C LYS A 123 -8.76 -15.21 -12.29
N LYS A 124 -7.44 -15.26 -12.39
CA LYS A 124 -6.53 -15.62 -11.31
C LYS A 124 -5.92 -14.35 -10.70
N LEU A 125 -5.71 -14.35 -9.40
CA LEU A 125 -4.91 -13.34 -8.73
C LEU A 125 -3.46 -13.43 -9.24
N ALA A 126 -2.98 -12.38 -9.88
CA ALA A 126 -1.59 -12.25 -10.26
C ALA A 126 -0.75 -11.90 -9.03
N VAL A 127 0.18 -12.78 -8.68
CA VAL A 127 1.06 -12.67 -7.51
C VAL A 127 2.38 -12.03 -7.93
N LEU A 128 2.72 -10.90 -7.31
CA LEU A 128 4.02 -10.25 -7.41
C LEU A 128 4.55 -9.93 -6.01
N PHE A 129 5.82 -9.56 -5.90
CA PHE A 129 6.42 -9.17 -4.63
C PHE A 129 6.93 -7.74 -4.69
N GLY A 130 6.73 -7.03 -3.58
CA GLY A 130 7.36 -5.77 -3.28
C GLY A 130 8.23 -5.94 -2.04
N VAL A 131 9.52 -5.71 -2.14
CA VAL A 131 10.43 -5.82 -0.99
C VAL A 131 10.40 -4.51 -0.22
N GLU A 132 9.98 -4.53 1.03
CA GLU A 132 9.85 -3.35 1.85
C GLU A 132 11.06 -3.16 2.76
N GLY A 133 12.01 -2.42 2.25
CA GLY A 133 13.22 -2.03 2.97
C GLY A 133 14.50 -2.59 2.39
N GLY A 134 15.41 -1.67 2.05
CA GLY A 134 16.71 -2.01 1.48
C GLY A 134 17.64 -2.79 2.41
N HIS A 135 17.32 -2.89 3.71
CA HIS A 135 18.04 -3.76 4.64
C HIS A 135 17.93 -5.24 4.26
N MET A 136 16.89 -5.62 3.52
CA MET A 136 16.68 -7.00 3.03
C MET A 136 17.79 -7.50 2.09
N ILE A 137 18.54 -6.60 1.43
CA ILE A 137 19.65 -7.01 0.57
C ILE A 137 20.98 -7.13 1.33
N GLU A 138 21.06 -6.77 2.63
CA GLU A 138 22.26 -6.87 3.46
C GLU A 138 23.50 -6.26 2.78
N ASN A 139 23.32 -5.09 2.14
CA ASN A 139 24.36 -4.35 1.38
C ASN A 139 24.98 -5.14 0.21
N ASP A 140 24.23 -6.08 -0.40
CA ASP A 140 24.71 -6.96 -1.46
C ASP A 140 23.84 -6.86 -2.72
N LEU A 141 24.41 -6.45 -3.85
CA LEU A 141 23.71 -6.33 -5.13
C LEU A 141 23.35 -7.69 -5.75
N ASP A 142 24.04 -8.76 -5.41
CA ASP A 142 23.68 -10.11 -5.85
C ASP A 142 22.43 -10.61 -5.12
N LYS A 143 22.26 -10.25 -3.86
CA LYS A 143 21.01 -10.48 -3.11
C LYS A 143 19.84 -9.71 -3.72
N LEU A 144 20.03 -8.45 -4.12
CA LEU A 144 19.03 -7.69 -4.87
C LEU A 144 18.63 -8.41 -6.16
N ALA A 145 19.60 -8.87 -6.95
CA ALA A 145 19.35 -9.62 -8.17
C ALA A 145 18.64 -10.96 -7.90
N ALA A 146 18.97 -11.64 -6.81
CA ALA A 146 18.31 -12.88 -6.38
C ALA A 146 16.84 -12.66 -6.04
N LEU A 147 16.49 -11.59 -5.29
CA LEU A 147 15.10 -11.23 -4.99
C LEU A 147 14.31 -10.92 -6.28
N TYR A 148 14.93 -10.16 -7.21
CA TYR A 148 14.31 -9.91 -8.52
C TYR A 148 14.02 -11.19 -9.30
N LYS A 149 14.98 -12.13 -9.35
CA LYS A 149 14.83 -13.43 -10.00
C LYS A 149 13.68 -14.24 -9.40
N ARG A 150 13.42 -14.09 -8.10
CA ARG A 150 12.31 -14.76 -7.39
C ARG A 150 10.95 -14.08 -7.61
N GLY A 151 10.90 -12.90 -8.19
CA GLY A 151 9.64 -12.23 -8.52
C GLY A 151 9.42 -10.88 -7.85
N ALA A 152 10.39 -10.35 -7.10
CA ALA A 152 10.33 -8.97 -6.64
C ALA A 152 10.30 -8.02 -7.85
N ARG A 153 9.37 -7.05 -7.84
CA ARG A 153 9.21 -6.09 -8.95
C ARG A 153 9.36 -4.65 -8.51
N TYR A 154 9.36 -4.41 -7.21
CA TYR A 154 9.89 -3.20 -6.63
C TYR A 154 10.68 -3.52 -5.35
N MET A 155 11.52 -2.58 -4.92
CA MET A 155 12.08 -2.53 -3.59
C MET A 155 12.02 -1.10 -3.07
N THR A 156 11.50 -0.96 -1.85
CA THR A 156 11.56 0.29 -1.09
C THR A 156 12.98 0.49 -0.56
N LEU A 157 13.57 1.67 -0.79
CA LEU A 157 14.98 1.91 -0.45
C LEU A 157 15.26 1.82 1.06
N THR A 158 14.28 2.15 1.88
CA THR A 158 14.31 2.03 3.34
C THR A 158 12.94 1.57 3.83
N TRP A 159 12.88 1.00 5.01
CA TRP A 159 11.67 0.98 5.83
C TRP A 159 11.72 2.14 6.84
N ASN A 160 11.21 1.97 8.07
CA ASN A 160 11.36 2.99 9.12
C ASN A 160 12.81 3.17 9.57
N ASN A 161 13.64 2.14 9.47
CA ASN A 161 15.08 2.20 9.68
C ASN A 161 15.81 2.66 8.43
N SER A 162 16.85 3.49 8.61
CA SER A 162 17.85 3.75 7.59
C SER A 162 18.71 2.52 7.34
N THR A 163 19.23 2.42 6.12
CA THR A 163 20.31 1.49 5.77
C THR A 163 21.68 2.20 5.85
N ASP A 164 22.78 1.46 5.66
CA ASP A 164 24.10 2.07 5.56
C ASP A 164 24.27 2.96 4.31
N TRP A 165 23.28 2.99 3.42
CA TRP A 165 23.37 3.65 2.13
C TRP A 165 22.15 4.52 1.73
N ALA A 166 21.07 4.51 2.52
CA ALA A 166 19.89 5.35 2.33
C ALA A 166 19.27 5.73 3.67
N THR A 167 18.83 6.97 3.83
CA THR A 167 18.17 7.44 5.05
C THR A 167 16.65 7.36 4.94
N SER A 168 16.01 6.92 6.02
CA SER A 168 14.54 6.79 6.11
C SER A 168 13.88 8.12 6.52
N ALA A 169 12.58 8.25 6.22
CA ALA A 169 11.78 9.39 6.66
C ALA A 169 11.71 9.50 8.20
N LEU A 170 11.69 8.36 8.91
CA LEU A 170 11.70 8.37 10.37
C LEU A 170 13.02 8.90 10.90
N ASP A 171 14.14 8.35 10.45
CA ASP A 171 15.45 8.73 10.97
C ASP A 171 15.82 10.17 10.57
N GLU A 172 15.49 10.62 9.36
CA GLU A 172 15.68 12.04 8.98
C GLU A 172 14.88 13.00 9.85
N ALA A 173 13.69 12.59 10.33
CA ALA A 173 12.86 13.41 11.20
C ALA A 173 13.25 13.36 12.68
N THR A 174 13.76 12.22 13.18
CA THR A 174 13.96 11.98 14.62
C THR A 174 15.42 11.90 15.05
N LYS A 175 16.34 11.64 14.12
CA LYS A 175 17.76 11.40 14.39
C LYS A 175 18.69 12.24 13.50
N ALA A 176 18.22 13.38 12.97
CA ALA A 176 18.94 14.20 11.99
C ALA A 176 20.40 14.48 12.39
N ASP A 177 20.64 14.83 13.66
CA ASP A 177 21.97 15.20 14.17
C ASP A 177 22.91 14.00 14.37
N SER A 178 22.40 12.77 14.36
CA SER A 178 23.18 11.53 14.58
C SER A 178 23.33 10.68 13.32
N LEU A 179 22.76 11.09 12.20
CA LEU A 179 22.89 10.39 10.93
C LEU A 179 24.34 10.44 10.43
N LYS A 180 24.89 9.28 10.05
CA LYS A 180 26.24 9.20 9.43
C LYS A 180 26.29 9.87 8.05
N HIS A 181 25.19 9.88 7.35
CA HIS A 181 24.96 10.55 6.05
C HIS A 181 23.49 10.92 5.95
N LYS A 182 23.14 11.74 4.97
CA LYS A 182 21.77 12.07 4.61
C LYS A 182 21.56 11.81 3.12
N GLY A 183 20.50 11.08 2.77
CA GLY A 183 20.21 10.67 1.39
C GLY A 183 20.93 9.38 0.99
N LEU A 184 21.23 9.23 -0.29
CA LEU A 184 21.91 8.06 -0.86
C LEU A 184 23.44 8.23 -0.83
N THR A 185 24.14 7.23 -0.30
CA THR A 185 25.59 7.09 -0.55
C THR A 185 25.86 6.66 -2.00
N GLU A 186 27.12 6.58 -2.43
CA GLU A 186 27.45 6.03 -3.76
C GLU A 186 26.99 4.58 -3.92
N PHE A 187 27.03 3.76 -2.85
CA PHE A 187 26.45 2.42 -2.90
C PHE A 187 24.93 2.48 -3.10
N GLY A 188 24.23 3.38 -2.41
CA GLY A 188 22.78 3.59 -2.59
C GLY A 188 22.41 4.00 -4.03
N LYS A 189 23.20 4.88 -4.64
CA LYS A 189 23.06 5.22 -6.06
C LYS A 189 23.29 4.02 -6.97
N ASN A 190 24.24 3.14 -6.65
CA ASN A 190 24.47 1.89 -7.38
C ASN A 190 23.30 0.91 -7.21
N VAL A 191 22.66 0.84 -6.03
CA VAL A 191 21.43 0.07 -5.84
C VAL A 191 20.33 0.56 -6.79
N VAL A 192 20.08 1.88 -6.85
CA VAL A 192 19.09 2.47 -7.79
C VAL A 192 19.42 2.15 -9.24
N ARG A 193 20.68 2.30 -9.67
CA ARG A 193 21.12 1.95 -11.02
C ARG A 193 20.92 0.46 -11.32
N LYS A 194 21.23 -0.41 -10.35
CA LYS A 194 21.03 -1.87 -10.47
C LYS A 194 19.57 -2.25 -10.57
N MET A 195 18.68 -1.60 -9.79
CA MET A 195 17.23 -1.79 -9.92
C MET A 195 16.75 -1.41 -11.33
N ASN A 196 17.16 -0.26 -11.87
CA ASN A 196 16.84 0.15 -13.24
C ASN A 196 17.39 -0.84 -14.28
N GLU A 197 18.62 -1.35 -14.09
CA GLU A 197 19.22 -2.37 -14.95
C GLU A 197 18.41 -3.68 -14.92
N LEU A 198 17.98 -4.13 -13.77
CA LEU A 198 17.20 -5.36 -13.63
C LEU A 198 15.78 -5.21 -14.22
N GLY A 199 15.21 -4.01 -14.22
CA GLY A 199 13.81 -3.75 -14.53
C GLY A 199 12.91 -3.80 -13.28
N MET A 200 13.52 -3.56 -12.11
CA MET A 200 12.83 -3.43 -10.83
C MET A 200 12.47 -1.97 -10.59
N MET A 201 11.23 -1.68 -10.24
CA MET A 201 10.79 -0.32 -9.90
C MET A 201 11.45 0.15 -8.60
N VAL A 202 11.99 1.36 -8.62
CA VAL A 202 12.51 2.03 -7.42
C VAL A 202 11.33 2.58 -6.64
N ASP A 203 11.12 2.09 -5.42
CA ASP A 203 10.04 2.55 -4.56
C ASP A 203 10.55 3.54 -3.51
N LEU A 204 9.84 4.66 -3.38
CA LEU A 204 10.21 5.80 -2.54
C LEU A 204 9.32 5.95 -1.29
N SER A 205 8.41 5.01 -1.04
CA SER A 205 7.73 4.94 0.25
C SER A 205 8.75 4.79 1.37
N HIS A 206 8.51 5.32 2.55
CA HIS A 206 9.45 5.35 3.68
C HIS A 206 10.76 6.11 3.47
N ALA A 207 11.14 6.44 2.23
CA ALA A 207 12.38 7.16 1.95
C ALA A 207 12.42 8.53 2.64
N GLY A 208 13.55 8.89 3.24
CA GLY A 208 13.79 10.23 3.73
C GLY A 208 13.74 11.26 2.59
N GLU A 209 13.54 12.51 2.94
CA GLU A 209 13.38 13.56 1.91
C GLU A 209 14.61 13.66 1.00
N GLN A 210 15.81 13.58 1.59
CA GLN A 210 17.03 13.61 0.77
C GLN A 210 17.19 12.34 -0.05
N THR A 211 16.88 11.17 0.51
CA THR A 211 16.88 9.89 -0.23
C THR A 211 15.93 9.93 -1.42
N PHE A 212 14.73 10.51 -1.23
CA PHE A 212 13.77 10.72 -2.32
C PHE A 212 14.39 11.53 -3.47
N TRP A 213 14.99 12.70 -3.16
CA TRP A 213 15.55 13.57 -4.18
C TRP A 213 16.75 12.93 -4.89
N ASP A 214 17.63 12.28 -4.14
CA ASP A 214 18.78 11.56 -4.72
C ASP A 214 18.31 10.45 -5.67
N ALA A 215 17.32 9.65 -5.26
CA ALA A 215 16.78 8.57 -6.07
C ALA A 215 16.08 9.07 -7.35
N ILE A 216 15.29 10.15 -7.26
CA ILE A 216 14.67 10.80 -8.44
C ILE A 216 15.73 11.28 -9.44
N HIS A 217 16.84 11.80 -8.97
CA HIS A 217 17.93 12.28 -9.83
C HIS A 217 18.73 11.14 -10.47
N VAL A 218 18.89 10.01 -9.77
CA VAL A 218 19.67 8.87 -10.25
C VAL A 218 18.85 7.93 -11.14
N SER A 219 17.56 7.76 -10.84
CA SER A 219 16.71 6.83 -11.59
C SER A 219 16.51 7.29 -13.03
N THR A 220 16.79 6.41 -13.98
CA THR A 220 16.52 6.60 -15.41
C THR A 220 15.16 6.05 -15.84
N LYS A 221 14.39 5.50 -14.90
CA LYS A 221 13.08 4.89 -15.10
C LYS A 221 12.03 5.58 -14.22
N PRO A 222 10.74 5.48 -14.58
CA PRO A 222 9.66 5.96 -13.71
C PRO A 222 9.69 5.28 -12.35
N VAL A 223 9.62 6.09 -11.29
CA VAL A 223 9.61 5.59 -9.90
C VAL A 223 8.22 5.19 -9.45
N LEU A 224 8.16 4.42 -8.38
CA LEU A 224 6.97 4.07 -7.63
C LEU A 224 7.01 4.78 -6.26
N VAL A 225 5.85 5.17 -5.77
CA VAL A 225 5.59 5.40 -4.35
C VAL A 225 4.49 4.41 -3.97
N SER A 226 4.86 3.27 -3.41
CA SER A 226 3.97 2.10 -3.31
C SER A 226 2.82 2.26 -2.32
N HIS A 227 2.99 3.08 -1.27
CA HIS A 227 1.98 3.33 -0.23
C HIS A 227 2.30 4.61 0.56
N SER A 228 1.77 5.76 0.12
CA SER A 228 1.94 7.07 0.78
C SER A 228 0.74 7.96 0.48
N CYS A 229 0.65 9.09 1.20
CA CYS A 229 -0.45 10.03 1.05
C CYS A 229 0.09 11.46 0.79
N VAL A 230 -0.74 12.49 0.98
CA VAL A 230 -0.46 13.89 0.68
C VAL A 230 -0.15 14.65 1.97
N TYR A 231 1.04 15.25 2.06
CA TYR A 231 1.48 16.02 3.23
C TYR A 231 0.62 17.26 3.49
N ALA A 232 0.18 17.96 2.45
CA ALA A 232 -0.65 19.15 2.59
C ALA A 232 -2.02 18.88 3.23
N ILE A 233 -2.53 17.65 3.13
CA ILE A 233 -3.79 17.23 3.78
C ILE A 233 -3.49 16.69 5.19
N CYS A 234 -2.51 15.81 5.32
CA CYS A 234 -2.09 15.24 6.59
C CYS A 234 -0.57 15.40 6.74
N PRO A 235 -0.09 16.39 7.51
CA PRO A 235 1.34 16.66 7.70
C PRO A 235 2.03 15.55 8.49
N HIS A 236 2.37 14.49 7.81
CA HIS A 236 3.10 13.36 8.37
C HIS A 236 4.35 13.07 7.52
N ARG A 237 5.47 12.68 8.15
CA ARG A 237 6.76 12.41 7.47
C ARG A 237 6.69 11.35 6.37
N ARG A 238 5.67 10.46 6.41
CA ARG A 238 5.45 9.41 5.41
C ARG A 238 4.71 9.93 4.17
N ASN A 239 4.13 11.12 4.23
CA ASN A 239 3.35 11.72 3.16
C ASN A 239 4.20 12.63 2.28
N LEU A 240 3.87 12.67 0.99
CA LEU A 240 4.62 13.45 0.00
C LEU A 240 4.25 14.93 0.06
N LYS A 241 5.27 15.79 0.00
CA LYS A 241 5.14 17.23 -0.20
C LYS A 241 4.81 17.55 -1.66
N ASP A 242 4.32 18.75 -1.91
CA ASP A 242 3.87 19.20 -3.24
C ASP A 242 4.96 19.12 -4.31
N ASP A 243 6.19 19.46 -3.95
CA ASP A 243 7.35 19.40 -4.85
C ASP A 243 7.74 17.94 -5.16
N GLN A 244 7.62 17.05 -4.20
CA GLN A 244 7.82 15.61 -4.39
C GLN A 244 6.74 15.02 -5.31
N ILE A 245 5.45 15.36 -5.10
CA ILE A 245 4.35 14.95 -5.97
C ILE A 245 4.61 15.39 -7.41
N LYS A 246 4.98 16.67 -7.62
CA LYS A 246 5.34 17.21 -8.93
C LYS A 246 6.54 16.49 -9.56
N ALA A 247 7.54 16.13 -8.75
CA ALA A 247 8.71 15.39 -9.22
C ALA A 247 8.35 13.99 -9.70
N VAL A 248 7.49 13.26 -8.97
CA VAL A 248 6.98 11.95 -9.41
C VAL A 248 6.22 12.08 -10.74
N GLY A 249 5.33 13.08 -10.86
CA GLY A 249 4.61 13.34 -12.11
C GLY A 249 5.56 13.61 -13.29
N LYS A 250 6.57 14.47 -13.10
CA LYS A 250 7.60 14.80 -14.11
C LYS A 250 8.45 13.59 -14.49
N ASN A 251 8.76 12.72 -13.54
CA ASN A 251 9.50 11.46 -13.77
C ASN A 251 8.65 10.42 -14.54
N GLY A 252 7.34 10.59 -14.65
CA GLY A 252 6.41 9.62 -15.23
C GLY A 252 6.00 8.50 -14.27
N GLY A 253 6.32 8.64 -12.98
CA GLY A 253 6.02 7.70 -11.91
C GLY A 253 4.55 7.65 -11.49
N VAL A 254 4.29 6.98 -10.38
CA VAL A 254 2.94 6.82 -9.82
C VAL A 254 2.99 6.80 -8.28
N ILE A 255 1.98 7.40 -7.65
CA ILE A 255 1.79 7.46 -6.20
C ILE A 255 0.58 6.60 -5.86
N GLN A 256 0.76 5.63 -5.00
CA GLN A 256 -0.30 4.74 -4.55
C GLN A 256 -0.73 5.15 -3.14
N ILE A 257 -2.04 5.35 -2.98
CA ILE A 257 -2.61 5.88 -1.73
C ILE A 257 -2.66 4.78 -0.67
N ASN A 258 -2.01 5.06 0.45
CA ASN A 258 -2.04 4.26 1.67
C ASN A 258 -3.38 4.46 2.41
N PHE A 259 -3.87 3.42 3.11
CA PHE A 259 -5.13 3.50 3.85
C PHE A 259 -4.95 3.65 5.36
N PHE A 260 -3.73 3.77 5.86
CA PHE A 260 -3.53 4.03 7.29
C PHE A 260 -4.20 5.33 7.73
N SER A 261 -5.10 5.25 8.71
CA SER A 261 -5.84 6.41 9.23
C SER A 261 -4.95 7.59 9.61
N GLY A 262 -3.76 7.31 10.17
CA GLY A 262 -2.77 8.32 10.57
C GLY A 262 -2.05 9.03 9.42
N PHE A 263 -2.14 8.51 8.18
CA PHE A 263 -1.63 9.21 6.99
C PHE A 263 -2.73 9.94 6.22
N ILE A 264 -3.99 9.59 6.50
CA ILE A 264 -5.18 10.15 5.87
C ILE A 264 -5.71 11.37 6.60
N ASP A 265 -5.74 11.34 7.95
CA ASP A 265 -6.34 12.40 8.76
C ASP A 265 -5.35 12.95 9.79
N SER A 266 -5.07 14.24 9.70
CA SER A 266 -4.15 14.94 10.62
C SER A 266 -4.61 14.97 12.08
N THR A 267 -5.89 14.69 12.35
CA THR A 267 -6.44 14.64 13.72
C THR A 267 -6.33 13.25 14.36
N PHE A 268 -6.03 12.22 13.56
CA PHE A 268 -6.02 10.82 14.02
C PHE A 268 -5.10 10.60 15.23
N PHE A 269 -3.84 11.00 15.15
CA PHE A 269 -2.89 10.78 16.25
C PHE A 269 -3.29 11.48 17.53
N LYS A 270 -3.78 12.73 17.46
CA LYS A 270 -4.30 13.46 18.62
C LYS A 270 -5.48 12.72 19.27
N ASN A 271 -6.39 12.19 18.47
CA ASN A 271 -7.56 11.47 18.95
C ASN A 271 -7.17 10.10 19.53
N SER A 272 -6.21 9.40 18.90
CA SER A 272 -5.63 8.16 19.42
C SER A 272 -4.94 8.37 20.77
N GLU A 273 -4.11 9.40 20.90
CA GLU A 273 -3.47 9.76 22.19
C GLU A 273 -4.51 10.05 23.28
N ALA A 274 -5.58 10.79 22.96
CA ALA A 274 -6.67 11.04 23.90
C ALA A 274 -7.42 9.75 24.28
N PHE A 275 -7.61 8.83 23.32
CA PHE A 275 -8.18 7.50 23.58
C PHE A 275 -7.27 6.68 24.51
N ILE A 276 -5.98 6.56 24.20
CA ILE A 276 -5.00 5.84 25.03
C ILE A 276 -4.94 6.44 26.45
N GLY A 277 -5.01 7.78 26.55
CA GLY A 277 -5.06 8.50 27.83
C GLY A 277 -6.27 8.12 28.70
N ARG A 278 -7.44 7.84 28.10
CA ARG A 278 -8.60 7.33 28.84
C ARG A 278 -8.40 5.90 29.34
N HIS A 279 -7.60 5.11 28.65
CA HIS A 279 -7.28 3.72 28.99
C HIS A 279 -5.88 3.57 29.63
N LYS A 280 -5.35 4.64 30.26
CA LYS A 280 -3.96 4.74 30.75
C LYS A 280 -3.53 3.56 31.63
N THR A 281 -4.34 3.12 32.56
CA THR A 281 -4.01 2.01 33.48
C THR A 281 -3.75 0.71 32.71
N GLU A 282 -4.54 0.44 31.69
CA GLU A 282 -4.39 -0.73 30.85
C GLU A 282 -3.21 -0.58 29.90
N SER A 283 -3.08 0.58 29.26
CA SER A 283 -1.93 0.93 28.42
C SER A 283 -0.60 0.74 29.16
N ASP A 284 -0.48 1.29 30.40
CA ASP A 284 0.72 1.14 31.23
C ASP A 284 1.00 -0.34 31.58
N SER A 285 -0.04 -1.15 31.74
CA SER A 285 0.10 -2.59 32.01
C SER A 285 0.58 -3.36 30.78
N LEU A 286 0.06 -3.03 29.59
CA LEU A 286 0.48 -3.64 28.33
C LEU A 286 1.93 -3.28 27.99
N LEU A 287 2.35 -2.03 28.18
CA LEU A 287 3.73 -1.58 27.95
C LEU A 287 4.75 -2.23 28.90
N LYS A 288 4.32 -2.68 30.09
CA LYS A 288 5.18 -3.50 30.98
C LYS A 288 5.37 -4.93 30.46
N LEU A 289 4.39 -5.47 29.76
CA LEU A 289 4.47 -6.81 29.15
C LEU A 289 5.24 -6.80 27.84
N ASN A 290 4.98 -5.80 27.01
CA ASN A 290 5.69 -5.56 25.76
C ASN A 290 5.91 -4.04 25.60
N PRO A 291 7.17 -3.56 25.58
CA PRO A 291 7.48 -2.13 25.54
C PRO A 291 7.20 -1.48 24.17
N GLU A 292 6.76 -2.24 23.16
CA GLU A 292 6.44 -1.72 21.85
C GLU A 292 5.07 -1.02 21.83
N PRO A 293 5.00 0.32 21.59
CA PRO A 293 3.74 1.06 21.60
C PRO A 293 2.73 0.52 20.58
N TYR A 294 3.18 0.05 19.43
CA TYR A 294 2.32 -0.52 18.39
C TYR A 294 1.52 -1.73 18.90
N PHE A 295 2.15 -2.63 19.67
CA PHE A 295 1.47 -3.77 20.27
C PHE A 295 0.34 -3.32 21.20
N MET A 296 0.61 -2.34 22.06
CA MET A 296 -0.38 -1.77 22.98
C MET A 296 -1.55 -1.12 22.21
N GLU A 297 -1.26 -0.35 21.15
CA GLU A 297 -2.28 0.28 20.33
C GLU A 297 -3.18 -0.75 19.64
N VAL A 298 -2.59 -1.77 18.98
CA VAL A 298 -3.35 -2.86 18.33
C VAL A 298 -4.29 -3.51 19.33
N TYR A 299 -3.78 -3.89 20.52
CA TYR A 299 -4.60 -4.54 21.54
C TYR A 299 -5.77 -3.64 22.01
N LEU A 300 -5.52 -2.38 22.28
CA LEU A 300 -6.57 -1.45 22.72
C LEU A 300 -7.59 -1.17 21.62
N PHE A 301 -7.15 -1.07 20.37
CA PHE A 301 -8.03 -0.82 19.23
C PHE A 301 -8.94 -2.02 18.95
N GLU A 302 -8.42 -3.24 19.05
CA GLU A 302 -9.23 -4.46 18.94
C GLU A 302 -10.23 -4.62 20.09
N LYS A 303 -9.84 -4.22 21.30
CA LYS A 303 -10.68 -4.34 22.49
C LYS A 303 -11.80 -3.31 22.57
N TYR A 304 -11.58 -2.09 22.05
CA TYR A 304 -12.52 -0.97 22.13
C TYR A 304 -12.94 -0.44 20.74
N PRO A 305 -13.45 -1.29 19.84
CA PRO A 305 -13.65 -0.93 18.43
C PRO A 305 -14.65 0.22 18.22
N GLU A 306 -15.67 0.35 19.10
CA GLU A 306 -16.67 1.43 18.97
C GLU A 306 -16.07 2.81 19.34
N GLU A 307 -15.13 2.87 20.28
CA GLU A 307 -14.44 4.13 20.60
C GLU A 307 -13.46 4.50 19.48
N VAL A 308 -12.72 3.52 18.95
CA VAL A 308 -11.79 3.71 17.84
C VAL A 308 -12.52 4.16 16.59
N LYS A 309 -13.68 3.60 16.29
CA LYS A 309 -14.53 3.98 15.17
C LYS A 309 -14.88 5.47 15.16
N ALA A 310 -15.00 6.08 16.35
CA ALA A 310 -15.36 7.49 16.47
C ALA A 310 -14.30 8.47 15.91
N PHE A 311 -13.04 8.03 15.77
CA PHE A 311 -11.96 8.87 15.24
C PHE A 311 -11.29 8.31 13.98
N ARG A 312 -11.80 7.22 13.41
CA ARG A 312 -11.38 6.76 12.08
C ARG A 312 -11.89 7.72 11.01
N PRO A 313 -11.03 8.16 10.05
CA PRO A 313 -11.46 9.02 8.96
C PRO A 313 -12.48 8.31 8.05
N PRO A 314 -13.37 9.04 7.38
CA PRO A 314 -14.29 8.45 6.41
C PRO A 314 -13.55 8.06 5.11
N LEU A 315 -14.11 7.13 4.33
CA LEU A 315 -13.63 6.79 2.98
C LEU A 315 -13.41 8.02 2.09
N SER A 316 -14.27 9.05 2.24
CA SER A 316 -14.14 10.30 1.44
C SER A 316 -12.80 11.00 1.64
N ALA A 317 -12.16 10.86 2.81
CA ALA A 317 -10.85 11.43 3.06
C ALA A 317 -9.75 10.75 2.21
N VAL A 318 -9.86 9.45 1.94
CA VAL A 318 -8.98 8.75 0.98
C VAL A 318 -9.13 9.34 -0.43
N ILE A 319 -10.38 9.63 -0.82
CA ILE A 319 -10.65 10.24 -2.14
C ILE A 319 -10.12 11.68 -2.21
N ASP A 320 -10.10 12.43 -1.09
CA ASP A 320 -9.53 13.78 -1.04
C ASP A 320 -8.02 13.76 -1.37
N HIS A 321 -7.27 12.75 -0.91
CA HIS A 321 -5.87 12.56 -1.29
C HIS A 321 -5.70 12.24 -2.78
N ILE A 322 -6.57 11.40 -3.35
CA ILE A 322 -6.59 11.12 -4.79
C ILE A 322 -6.88 12.41 -5.57
N ASP A 323 -7.92 13.17 -5.19
CA ASP A 323 -8.31 14.43 -5.81
C ASP A 323 -7.16 15.43 -5.82
N TYR A 324 -6.41 15.51 -4.71
CA TYR A 324 -5.28 16.43 -4.58
C TYR A 324 -4.18 16.12 -5.59
N ILE A 325 -3.77 14.85 -5.68
CA ILE A 325 -2.75 14.40 -6.63
C ILE A 325 -3.23 14.60 -8.07
N VAL A 326 -4.48 14.22 -8.38
CA VAL A 326 -5.06 14.39 -9.72
C VAL A 326 -5.10 15.85 -10.14
N LYS A 327 -5.43 16.75 -9.21
CA LYS A 327 -5.44 18.19 -9.46
C LYS A 327 -4.05 18.75 -9.78
N MET A 328 -3.02 18.18 -9.15
CA MET A 328 -1.65 18.66 -9.26
C MET A 328 -0.91 18.10 -10.48
N ILE A 329 -1.04 16.81 -10.76
CA ILE A 329 -0.24 16.10 -11.77
C ILE A 329 -1.06 15.22 -12.72
N GLY A 330 -2.38 15.19 -12.58
CA GLY A 330 -3.29 14.41 -13.44
C GLY A 330 -3.56 12.98 -12.95
N ALA A 331 -4.63 12.40 -13.50
CA ALA A 331 -5.11 11.06 -13.13
C ALA A 331 -4.18 9.92 -13.55
N ASP A 332 -3.14 10.19 -14.32
CA ASP A 332 -2.17 9.19 -14.79
C ASP A 332 -1.13 8.79 -13.74
N HIS A 333 -1.12 9.48 -12.58
CA HIS A 333 -0.03 9.38 -11.60
C HIS A 333 -0.49 8.97 -10.19
N VAL A 334 -1.69 8.44 -10.03
CA VAL A 334 -2.22 7.99 -8.74
C VAL A 334 -2.87 6.62 -8.84
N GLY A 335 -2.84 5.85 -7.74
CA GLY A 335 -3.45 4.53 -7.65
C GLY A 335 -3.63 4.08 -6.20
N ILE A 336 -3.62 2.77 -5.94
CA ILE A 336 -3.96 2.14 -4.67
C ILE A 336 -2.79 1.30 -4.16
N GLY A 337 -2.37 1.57 -2.94
CA GLY A 337 -1.41 0.78 -2.17
C GLY A 337 -1.88 0.71 -0.72
N SER A 338 -2.77 -0.23 -0.44
CA SER A 338 -3.66 -0.20 0.72
C SER A 338 -2.97 -0.24 2.08
N ASP A 339 -1.87 -0.97 2.18
CA ASP A 339 -1.22 -1.28 3.44
C ASP A 339 -2.11 -2.15 4.38
N PHE A 340 -3.06 -2.91 3.79
CA PHE A 340 -3.85 -3.88 4.52
C PHE A 340 -2.94 -4.91 5.20
N ASP A 341 -3.33 -5.32 6.39
CA ASP A 341 -2.59 -6.22 7.27
C ASP A 341 -1.26 -5.66 7.83
N GLY A 342 -0.83 -4.43 7.43
CA GLY A 342 0.35 -3.73 7.93
C GLY A 342 0.05 -2.59 8.91
N VAL A 343 -1.24 -2.19 9.05
CA VAL A 343 -1.64 -1.03 9.85
C VAL A 343 -2.71 -1.37 10.87
N ASN A 344 -2.75 -0.61 11.97
CA ASN A 344 -3.67 -0.82 13.08
C ASN A 344 -5.00 -0.06 12.97
N SER A 345 -5.16 0.82 11.99
CA SER A 345 -6.39 1.58 11.79
C SER A 345 -6.59 1.94 10.32
N LEU A 346 -7.77 1.67 9.82
CA LEU A 346 -8.21 1.90 8.45
C LEU A 346 -9.36 2.91 8.42
N PRO A 347 -9.58 3.66 7.32
CA PRO A 347 -10.75 4.52 7.18
C PRO A 347 -12.06 3.74 7.29
N LEU A 348 -13.11 4.41 7.77
CA LEU A 348 -14.45 3.83 7.81
C LEU A 348 -14.87 3.34 6.42
N GLN A 349 -15.50 2.18 6.36
CA GLN A 349 -15.93 1.49 5.15
C GLN A 349 -14.79 0.83 4.33
N LEU A 350 -13.54 0.93 4.76
CA LEU A 350 -12.39 0.22 4.17
C LEU A 350 -11.83 -0.81 5.16
N ASP A 351 -12.69 -1.57 5.81
CA ASP A 351 -12.31 -2.49 6.88
C ASP A 351 -11.51 -3.71 6.38
N ASP A 352 -11.69 -4.09 5.12
CA ASP A 352 -10.98 -5.20 4.48
C ASP A 352 -10.99 -5.08 2.95
N VAL A 353 -10.31 -5.99 2.28
CA VAL A 353 -10.18 -6.02 0.81
C VAL A 353 -11.50 -6.12 0.06
N THR A 354 -12.61 -6.54 0.67
CA THR A 354 -13.94 -6.57 0.01
C THR A 354 -14.50 -5.18 -0.23
N ALA A 355 -13.93 -4.16 0.37
CA ALA A 355 -14.37 -2.77 0.30
C ALA A 355 -13.90 -2.02 -0.96
N TYR A 356 -12.98 -2.53 -1.75
CA TYR A 356 -12.47 -1.86 -2.96
C TYR A 356 -13.55 -1.35 -3.92
N PRO A 357 -14.69 -2.04 -4.15
CA PRO A 357 -15.76 -1.50 -4.98
C PRO A 357 -16.32 -0.17 -4.49
N LEU A 358 -16.19 0.15 -3.20
CA LEU A 358 -16.64 1.42 -2.64
C LEU A 358 -15.75 2.59 -3.07
N ILE A 359 -14.45 2.36 -3.31
CA ILE A 359 -13.54 3.35 -3.90
C ILE A 359 -14.02 3.72 -5.31
N THR A 360 -14.33 2.73 -6.15
CA THR A 360 -14.88 2.96 -7.49
C THR A 360 -16.18 3.75 -7.44
N LYS A 361 -17.07 3.43 -6.47
CA LYS A 361 -18.31 4.17 -6.25
C LYS A 361 -18.03 5.63 -5.87
N ALA A 362 -17.11 5.85 -4.94
CA ALA A 362 -16.76 7.18 -4.45
C ALA A 362 -16.11 8.04 -5.55
N LEU A 363 -15.23 7.48 -6.37
CA LEU A 363 -14.63 8.17 -7.53
C LEU A 363 -15.69 8.57 -8.55
N LEU A 364 -16.67 7.69 -8.86
CA LEU A 364 -17.79 8.06 -9.73
C LEU A 364 -18.62 9.20 -9.15
N GLN A 365 -18.87 9.19 -7.83
CA GLN A 365 -19.60 10.25 -7.14
C GLN A 365 -18.85 11.60 -7.16
N ARG A 366 -17.50 11.57 -7.19
CA ARG A 366 -16.64 12.76 -7.38
C ARG A 366 -16.58 13.25 -8.83
N GLY A 367 -17.22 12.54 -9.77
CA GLY A 367 -17.29 12.95 -11.18
C GLY A 367 -16.13 12.44 -12.04
N TYR A 368 -15.32 11.52 -11.57
CA TYR A 368 -14.27 10.91 -12.39
C TYR A 368 -14.84 10.17 -13.59
N SER A 369 -14.18 10.32 -14.74
CA SER A 369 -14.52 9.54 -15.93
C SER A 369 -14.23 8.04 -15.68
N LYS A 370 -14.98 7.16 -16.36
CA LYS A 370 -14.71 5.71 -16.33
C LYS A 370 -13.30 5.36 -16.78
N LYS A 371 -12.70 6.17 -17.64
CA LYS A 371 -11.32 6.03 -18.11
C LYS A 371 -10.35 6.33 -16.98
N ASP A 372 -10.52 7.46 -16.28
CA ASP A 372 -9.61 7.83 -15.18
C ASP A 372 -9.73 6.88 -13.99
N ILE A 373 -10.94 6.37 -13.71
CA ILE A 373 -11.14 5.33 -12.68
C ILE A 373 -10.34 4.06 -13.01
N ARG A 374 -10.35 3.57 -14.26
CA ARG A 374 -9.53 2.40 -14.65
C ARG A 374 -8.04 2.66 -14.46
N LYS A 375 -7.57 3.88 -14.79
CA LYS A 375 -6.20 4.27 -14.57
C LYS A 375 -5.83 4.20 -13.08
N ILE A 376 -6.65 4.79 -12.21
CA ILE A 376 -6.46 4.81 -10.76
C ILE A 376 -6.50 3.39 -10.19
N LEU A 377 -7.42 2.54 -10.65
CA LEU A 377 -7.54 1.17 -10.15
C LEU A 377 -6.33 0.29 -10.50
N GLY A 378 -5.64 0.54 -11.64
CA GLY A 378 -4.48 -0.31 -11.95
C GLY A 378 -3.71 0.05 -13.21
N GLU A 379 -4.32 0.68 -14.22
CA GLU A 379 -3.61 0.94 -15.48
C GLU A 379 -2.37 1.81 -15.29
N ASN A 380 -2.36 2.72 -14.30
CA ASN A 380 -1.22 3.60 -14.01
C ASN A 380 -0.01 2.84 -13.51
N ILE A 381 -0.17 1.97 -12.51
CA ILE A 381 0.94 1.15 -12.02
C ILE A 381 1.41 0.14 -13.08
N LEU A 382 0.50 -0.43 -13.86
CA LEU A 382 0.86 -1.33 -14.98
C LEU A 382 1.66 -0.59 -16.04
N ARG A 383 1.38 0.69 -16.33
CA ARG A 383 2.17 1.56 -17.19
C ARG A 383 3.60 1.74 -16.64
N VAL A 384 3.72 2.06 -15.36
CA VAL A 384 5.04 2.24 -14.70
C VAL A 384 5.81 0.93 -14.68
N PHE A 385 5.16 -0.18 -14.34
CA PHE A 385 5.77 -1.50 -14.37
C PHE A 385 6.25 -1.86 -15.80
N LYS A 386 5.45 -1.60 -16.83
CA LYS A 386 5.85 -1.83 -18.23
C LYS A 386 7.05 -0.97 -18.63
N ALA A 387 7.11 0.29 -18.21
CA ALA A 387 8.23 1.20 -18.53
C ALA A 387 9.55 0.77 -17.86
N ASN A 388 9.48 0.08 -16.73
CA ASN A 388 10.62 -0.50 -16.03
C ASN A 388 11.03 -1.86 -16.61
N SER A 389 10.06 -2.69 -17.00
CA SER A 389 10.30 -4.06 -17.47
C SER A 389 11.19 -4.12 -18.71
N LYS A 390 11.99 -5.20 -18.80
CA LYS A 390 12.81 -5.54 -19.98
C LYS A 390 11.98 -6.28 -21.02
#